data_31223b737de782390713bb26772771ba
#
_entry.id   31223b737de782390713bb26772771ba
#
_cell.length_a   1.000
_cell.length_b   1.000
_cell.length_c   1.000
_cell.angle_alpha   90.00
_cell.angle_beta   90.00
_cell.angle_gamma   90.00
#
_symmetry.space_group_name_H-M   'P 1'
#
loop_
_entity.id
_entity.type
_entity.pdbx_description
1 polymer ?
#
loop_
_entity_poly.entity_id
_entity_poly.type
_entity_poly.pdbx_seq_one_letter_code
_entity_poly.pdbx_strand_id
1 'polypeptide(L)' 'MLDLKIKVLIVDDFSTMRRIVKNILKQIGYSDIEEAEDGNCALARLRQGGF' A
#
# COMPACT_ATOMS: atom_id res chain seq x y z
N MET A 1 4.68 -19.33 2.18
CA MET A 1 3.61 -18.86 3.09
C MET A 1 3.56 -17.34 3.03
N LEU A 2 2.36 -16.75 2.91
CA LEU A 2 2.21 -15.31 2.89
C LEU A 2 2.23 -14.75 4.32
N ASP A 3 3.05 -13.70 4.52
CA ASP A 3 3.03 -12.96 5.78
C ASP A 3 2.05 -11.79 5.63
N LEU A 4 0.84 -11.95 6.15
CA LEU A 4 -0.22 -10.95 6.04
C LEU A 4 -0.06 -9.79 7.02
N LYS A 5 0.96 -9.85 7.88
CA LYS A 5 1.24 -8.78 8.84
C LYS A 5 2.21 -7.74 8.31
N ILE A 6 2.76 -7.96 7.12
CA ILE A 6 3.66 -6.98 6.52
C ILE A 6 2.91 -5.71 6.16
N LYS A 7 3.64 -4.61 6.11
CA LYS A 7 3.11 -3.33 5.67
C LYS A 7 3.26 -3.23 4.16
N VAL A 8 2.17 -2.91 3.47
CA VAL A 8 2.14 -2.82 2.01
C VAL A 8 1.97 -1.36 1.60
N LEU A 9 2.76 -0.92 0.63
CA LEU A 9 2.64 0.42 0.07
C LEU A 9 2.18 0.32 -1.38
N ILE A 10 1.06 0.95 -1.69
CA ILE A 10 0.51 1.03 -3.04
C ILE A 10 0.85 2.39 -3.62
N VAL A 11 1.55 2.42 -4.76
CA VAL A 11 1.92 3.66 -5.44
C VAL A 11 1.25 3.70 -6.80
N ASP A 12 0.31 4.64 -6.98
CA ASP A 12 -0.41 4.81 -8.24
C ASP A 12 -1.00 6.22 -8.26
N ASP A 13 -0.92 6.90 -9.41
CA ASP A 13 -1.48 8.24 -9.56
C ASP A 13 -3.00 8.26 -9.74
N PHE A 14 -3.63 7.11 -10.01
CA PHE A 14 -5.08 7.01 -10.10
C PHE A 14 -5.68 6.51 -8.80
N SER A 15 -6.47 7.36 -8.14
CA SER A 15 -7.10 7.01 -6.87
C SER A 15 -8.04 5.81 -6.98
N THR A 16 -8.75 5.69 -8.10
CA THR A 16 -9.65 4.56 -8.34
C THR A 16 -8.89 3.24 -8.37
N MET A 17 -7.75 3.22 -9.07
CA MET A 17 -6.92 2.02 -9.15
C MET A 17 -6.33 1.66 -7.80
N ARG A 18 -5.86 2.67 -7.04
CA ARG A 18 -5.35 2.41 -5.69
C ARG A 18 -6.42 1.76 -4.80
N ARG A 19 -7.66 2.25 -4.90
CA ARG A 19 -8.77 1.69 -4.11
C ARG A 19 -9.05 0.25 -4.48
N ILE A 20 -9.05 -0.07 -5.78
CA ILE A 20 -9.28 -1.43 -6.26
C ILE A 20 -8.20 -2.38 -5.74
N VAL A 21 -6.94 -2.00 -5.88
CA VAL A 21 -5.82 -2.82 -5.42
C VAL A 21 -5.86 -3.00 -3.90
N LYS A 22 -6.15 -1.93 -3.18
CA LYS A 22 -6.27 -1.98 -1.73
C LYS A 22 -7.38 -2.96 -1.30
N ASN A 23 -8.53 -2.91 -1.95
CA ASN A 23 -9.64 -3.81 -1.64
C ASN A 23 -9.27 -5.27 -1.91
N ILE A 24 -8.57 -5.53 -3.01
CA ILE A 24 -8.11 -6.88 -3.34
C ILE A 24 -7.17 -7.40 -2.26
N LEU A 25 -6.20 -6.58 -1.84
CA LEU A 25 -5.24 -6.95 -0.80
C LEU A 25 -5.94 -7.21 0.54
N LYS A 26 -6.95 -6.41 0.88
CA LYS A 26 -7.73 -6.63 2.09
C LYS A 26 -8.50 -7.94 2.05
N GLN A 27 -9.04 -8.31 0.89
CA GLN A 27 -9.74 -9.58 0.73
C GLN A 27 -8.81 -10.77 0.89
N ILE A 28 -7.54 -10.61 0.48
CA ILE A 28 -6.52 -11.65 0.69
C ILE A 28 -6.18 -11.79 2.18
N GLY A 29 -6.26 -10.68 2.94
CA GLY A 29 -6.00 -10.71 4.38
C GLY A 29 -5.00 -9.67 4.87
N TYR A 30 -4.42 -8.86 3.98
CA TYR A 30 -3.53 -7.78 4.39
C TYR A 30 -4.33 -6.67 5.07
N SER A 31 -3.88 -6.22 6.24
CA SER A 31 -4.58 -5.19 7.01
C SER A 31 -3.79 -3.88 7.12
N ASP A 32 -2.48 -3.91 6.93
CA ASP A 32 -1.62 -2.74 7.07
C ASP A 32 -1.21 -2.23 5.70
N ILE A 33 -2.09 -1.43 5.08
CA ILE A 33 -1.93 -0.96 3.71
C ILE A 33 -1.88 0.56 3.70
N GLU A 34 -0.81 1.11 3.13
CA GLU A 34 -0.62 2.54 2.93
C GLU A 34 -0.73 2.86 1.43
N GLU A 35 -1.09 4.09 1.11
CA GLU A 35 -1.22 4.55 -0.26
C GLU A 35 -0.37 5.78 -0.50
N ALA A 36 0.19 5.89 -1.72
CA ALA A 36 0.88 7.07 -2.18
C ALA A 36 0.48 7.34 -3.62
N GLU A 37 0.30 8.62 -3.98
CA GLU A 37 -0.15 8.99 -5.32
C GLU A 37 1.00 9.14 -6.32
N ASP A 38 2.23 9.27 -5.84
CA ASP A 38 3.40 9.40 -6.70
C ASP A 38 4.68 8.94 -5.98
N GLY A 39 5.81 8.98 -6.71
CA GLY A 39 7.09 8.55 -6.17
C GLY A 39 7.58 9.38 -4.99
N ASN A 40 7.29 10.69 -4.98
CA ASN A 40 7.70 11.56 -3.87
C ASN A 40 6.95 11.20 -2.60
N CYS A 41 5.65 10.98 -2.70
CA CYS A 41 4.84 10.53 -1.57
C CYS A 41 5.29 9.14 -1.10
N ALA A 42 5.62 8.25 -2.04
CA ALA A 42 6.11 6.92 -1.70
C ALA A 42 7.42 6.99 -0.91
N LEU A 43 8.37 7.84 -1.34
CA LEU A 43 9.62 8.03 -0.62
C LEU A 43 9.38 8.56 0.79
N ALA A 44 8.47 9.52 0.94
CA ALA A 44 8.14 10.05 2.26
C ALA A 44 7.58 8.94 3.17
N ARG A 45 6.71 8.09 2.64
CA ARG A 45 6.17 6.96 3.40
C ARG A 45 7.26 5.98 3.80
N LEU A 46 8.16 5.64 2.86
CA LEU A 46 9.27 4.73 3.14
C LEU A 46 10.22 5.27 4.20
N ARG A 47 10.45 6.59 4.20
CA ARG A 47 11.29 7.24 5.21
C ARG A 47 10.68 7.21 6.60
N GLN A 48 9.36 7.14 6.70
CA GLN A 48 8.68 6.98 7.98
C GLN A 48 8.91 5.60 8.57
N GLY A 49 9.32 4.63 7.73
CA GLY A 49 9.67 3.31 8.19
C GLY A 49 8.50 2.35 8.26
N GLY A 50 8.83 1.12 8.63
CA GLY A 50 7.82 0.07 8.78
C GLY A 50 7.62 -0.80 7.54
N PHE A 51 8.32 -0.50 6.47
CA PHE A 51 8.23 -1.29 5.24
C PHE A 51 9.41 -2.24 5.08
#